data_55f4e369f684e63aa9219b31d6f57996
#
_entry.id   55f4e369f684e63aa9219b31d6f57996
#
_cell.length_a   1.000
_cell.length_b   1.000
_cell.length_c   1.000
_cell.angle_alpha   90.00
_cell.angle_beta   90.00
_cell.angle_gamma   90.00
#
_symmetry.space_group_name_H-M   'P 1'
#
loop_
_entity.id
_entity.type
_entity.pdbx_description
1 polymer ?
#
loop_
_entity_poly.entity_id
_entity_poly.type
_entity_poly.pdbx_seq_one_letter_code
_entity_poly.pdbx_strand_id
1 'polypeptide(L)'
;MSSILGLNDKQMEACSYTEGPLLILAGAGSGKTRVITHRIAYLIDEKSVNPYNILAITFTNKAANEMRERVDKIVGEGAEYVWVSTFHSMCVRILRRFYDRIGGDTHFTIYDTDDQKAVVKEVLKTLNLDPKQYSEKMCIKEISSAKEEFLHPDDLAARAGTSYREANIANIYREYEKRMRQNNALDFDDLIFQTLELFGKCPDVLHAYQERFHYIMVDEYQDTNHSQFLLVRYLAGGQKNLCVVGDDDQSIYKFRGANIYNILNFEQEYPDAKVVKLEQNYRSTSTILNAANAVISNNKGRKQKKLWTENEEGNSIIFNEYQDEYHEAEGVVDQLIQNHRNGVPFADMAILYRTNNQSRVLEEKLVMNNVAYKMVGGTNFYQRKEIRDLVCYLKCISNPSDEVSFTRIINVPRRGIGATTINKIRDEAAMQGC
;
A
#
# COMPACT_ATOMS: atom_id res chain seq x y z
N MET A 1 -14.64 -25.14 -18.40
CA MET A 1 -15.36 -23.96 -18.98
C MET A 1 -14.30 -22.95 -19.38
N SER A 2 -14.43 -22.29 -20.52
CA SER A 2 -13.39 -21.35 -20.95
C SER A 2 -13.24 -20.22 -19.92
N SER A 3 -12.05 -20.02 -19.40
CA SER A 3 -11.69 -19.02 -18.38
C SER A 3 -11.93 -17.56 -18.84
N ILE A 4 -12.27 -17.35 -20.12
CA ILE A 4 -12.54 -16.03 -20.72
C ILE A 4 -14.03 -15.78 -21.02
N LEU A 5 -14.93 -16.68 -20.63
CA LEU A 5 -16.37 -16.48 -20.85
C LEU A 5 -16.89 -15.24 -20.10
N GLY A 6 -17.68 -14.44 -20.82
CA GLY A 6 -18.31 -13.21 -20.29
C GLY A 6 -17.40 -11.99 -20.24
N LEU A 7 -16.21 -12.05 -20.84
CA LEU A 7 -15.34 -10.90 -21.07
C LEU A 7 -15.69 -10.23 -22.40
N ASN A 8 -15.51 -8.89 -22.47
CA ASN A 8 -15.57 -8.19 -23.74
C ASN A 8 -14.27 -8.39 -24.54
N ASP A 9 -14.28 -7.97 -25.84
CA ASP A 9 -13.15 -8.19 -26.76
C ASP A 9 -11.82 -7.65 -26.20
N LYS A 10 -11.82 -6.45 -25.56
CA LYS A 10 -10.61 -5.85 -25.00
C LYS A 10 -10.14 -6.58 -23.75
N GLN A 11 -11.05 -7.04 -22.92
CA GLN A 11 -10.73 -7.87 -21.78
C GLN A 11 -10.18 -9.24 -22.22
N MET A 12 -10.76 -9.85 -23.25
CA MET A 12 -10.26 -11.09 -23.86
C MET A 12 -8.87 -10.89 -24.46
N GLU A 13 -8.64 -9.80 -25.21
CA GLU A 13 -7.32 -9.44 -25.74
C GLU A 13 -6.28 -9.35 -24.63
N ALA A 14 -6.59 -8.67 -23.51
CA ALA A 14 -5.70 -8.54 -22.37
C ALA A 14 -5.44 -9.87 -21.64
N CYS A 15 -6.44 -10.74 -21.53
CA CYS A 15 -6.29 -12.05 -20.90
C CYS A 15 -5.45 -13.02 -21.75
N SER A 16 -5.63 -13.02 -23.05
CA SER A 16 -5.00 -13.99 -23.97
C SER A 16 -3.58 -13.62 -24.40
N TYR A 17 -3.16 -12.37 -24.25
CA TYR A 17 -1.78 -11.95 -24.51
C TYR A 17 -0.87 -12.36 -23.35
N THR A 18 -0.24 -13.51 -23.43
CA THR A 18 0.47 -14.13 -22.31
C THR A 18 1.95 -13.79 -22.24
N GLU A 19 2.61 -13.68 -23.37
CA GLU A 19 4.07 -13.54 -23.44
C GLU A 19 4.51 -12.07 -23.65
N GLY A 20 5.54 -11.66 -22.90
CA GLY A 20 6.09 -10.32 -22.94
C GLY A 20 5.36 -9.30 -22.06
N PRO A 21 5.86 -8.05 -22.02
CA PRO A 21 5.30 -6.99 -21.20
C PRO A 21 3.92 -6.55 -21.71
N LEU A 22 2.98 -6.38 -20.78
CA LEU A 22 1.62 -5.94 -21.05
C LEU A 22 1.24 -4.79 -20.11
N LEU A 23 0.80 -3.68 -20.68
CA LEU A 23 0.18 -2.57 -19.96
C LEU A 23 -1.32 -2.57 -20.23
N ILE A 24 -2.12 -2.71 -19.19
CA ILE A 24 -3.57 -2.58 -19.24
C ILE A 24 -3.96 -1.23 -18.64
N LEU A 25 -4.31 -0.28 -19.50
CA LEU A 25 -4.84 1.01 -19.09
C LEU A 25 -6.36 0.88 -18.91
N ALA A 26 -6.79 0.78 -17.67
CA ALA A 26 -8.15 0.38 -17.34
C ALA A 26 -8.84 1.47 -16.52
N GLY A 27 -9.81 2.14 -17.12
CA GLY A 27 -10.58 3.16 -16.43
C GLY A 27 -11.37 2.64 -15.22
N ALA A 28 -11.92 3.56 -14.44
CA ALA A 28 -12.77 3.20 -13.31
C ALA A 28 -13.94 2.31 -13.75
N GLY A 29 -14.21 1.24 -12.99
CA GLY A 29 -15.33 0.33 -13.28
C GLY A 29 -15.24 -0.49 -14.58
N SER A 30 -14.07 -0.54 -15.23
CA SER A 30 -13.84 -1.32 -16.46
C SER A 30 -13.48 -2.79 -16.23
N GLY A 31 -13.40 -3.21 -14.97
CA GLY A 31 -13.11 -4.60 -14.62
C GLY A 31 -11.62 -4.93 -14.47
N LYS A 32 -10.75 -4.00 -14.04
CA LYS A 32 -9.32 -4.22 -13.77
C LYS A 32 -9.02 -5.57 -13.11
N THR A 33 -9.55 -5.75 -11.89
CA THR A 33 -9.32 -6.97 -11.10
C THR A 33 -9.91 -8.21 -11.78
N ARG A 34 -11.04 -8.07 -12.51
CA ARG A 34 -11.65 -9.15 -13.29
C ARG A 34 -10.69 -9.65 -14.37
N VAL A 35 -10.07 -8.75 -15.12
CA VAL A 35 -9.11 -9.12 -16.15
C VAL A 35 -7.90 -9.83 -15.57
N ILE A 36 -7.35 -9.35 -14.44
CA ILE A 36 -6.21 -10.02 -13.76
C ILE A 36 -6.61 -11.45 -13.35
N THR A 37 -7.75 -11.64 -12.70
CA THR A 37 -8.19 -12.96 -12.21
C THR A 37 -8.49 -13.92 -13.36
N HIS A 38 -9.12 -13.45 -14.43
CA HIS A 38 -9.36 -14.25 -15.64
C HIS A 38 -8.07 -14.56 -16.41
N ARG A 39 -7.07 -13.64 -16.42
CA ARG A 39 -5.76 -13.89 -16.99
C ARG A 39 -5.01 -14.98 -16.23
N ILE A 40 -5.06 -14.97 -14.89
CA ILE A 40 -4.50 -16.04 -14.05
C ILE A 40 -5.14 -17.39 -14.42
N ALA A 41 -6.47 -17.43 -14.47
CA ALA A 41 -7.19 -18.64 -14.86
C ALA A 41 -6.85 -19.09 -16.28
N TYR A 42 -6.74 -18.19 -17.23
CA TYR A 42 -6.36 -18.49 -18.62
C TYR A 42 -4.94 -19.09 -18.71
N LEU A 43 -3.98 -18.55 -17.93
CA LEU A 43 -2.63 -19.11 -17.87
C LEU A 43 -2.62 -20.54 -17.34
N ILE A 44 -3.43 -20.83 -16.33
CA ILE A 44 -3.51 -22.16 -15.71
C ILE A 44 -4.27 -23.13 -16.62
N ASP A 45 -5.47 -22.79 -17.03
CA ASP A 45 -6.39 -23.69 -17.72
C ASP A 45 -6.02 -23.92 -19.20
N GLU A 46 -5.67 -22.85 -19.92
CA GLU A 46 -5.48 -22.90 -21.36
C GLU A 46 -3.99 -22.98 -21.77
N LYS A 47 -3.10 -22.44 -20.92
CA LYS A 47 -1.65 -22.46 -21.17
C LYS A 47 -0.91 -23.49 -20.33
N SER A 48 -1.62 -24.20 -19.46
CA SER A 48 -1.04 -25.22 -18.57
C SER A 48 0.14 -24.71 -17.73
N VAL A 49 0.10 -23.42 -17.35
CA VAL A 49 1.10 -22.81 -16.48
C VAL A 49 0.91 -23.32 -15.08
N ASN A 50 2.01 -23.77 -14.45
CA ASN A 50 1.96 -24.17 -13.05
C ASN A 50 1.58 -22.95 -12.17
N PRO A 51 0.52 -23.02 -11.35
CA PRO A 51 0.09 -21.92 -10.47
C PRO A 51 1.21 -21.37 -9.58
N TYR A 52 2.18 -22.20 -9.20
CA TYR A 52 3.37 -21.82 -8.43
C TYR A 52 4.25 -20.79 -9.15
N ASN A 53 4.18 -20.71 -10.48
CA ASN A 53 4.95 -19.79 -11.30
C ASN A 53 4.26 -18.44 -11.52
N ILE A 54 3.13 -18.19 -10.85
CA ILE A 54 2.35 -16.98 -11.01
C ILE A 54 2.42 -16.13 -9.74
N LEU A 55 2.79 -14.86 -9.88
CA LEU A 55 2.79 -13.84 -8.84
C LEU A 55 1.80 -12.73 -9.19
N ALA A 56 0.87 -12.43 -8.29
CA ALA A 56 -0.05 -11.29 -8.41
C ALA A 56 0.10 -10.35 -7.21
N ILE A 57 0.38 -9.09 -7.47
CA ILE A 57 0.67 -8.07 -6.46
C ILE A 57 -0.43 -7.01 -6.47
N THR A 58 -0.89 -6.61 -5.29
CA THR A 58 -1.81 -5.50 -5.09
C THR A 58 -1.41 -4.65 -3.88
N PHE A 59 -2.12 -3.55 -3.60
CA PHE A 59 -1.72 -2.59 -2.56
C PHE A 59 -2.24 -2.92 -1.17
N THR A 60 -3.40 -3.55 -1.04
CA THR A 60 -4.04 -3.79 0.26
C THR A 60 -4.29 -5.27 0.51
N ASN A 61 -4.21 -5.68 1.77
CA ASN A 61 -4.54 -7.06 2.16
C ASN A 61 -5.98 -7.43 1.81
N LYS A 62 -6.91 -6.46 1.87
CA LYS A 62 -8.29 -6.66 1.45
C LYS A 62 -8.37 -7.01 -0.05
N ALA A 63 -7.71 -6.21 -0.91
CA ALA A 63 -7.68 -6.47 -2.34
C ALA A 63 -6.98 -7.81 -2.67
N ALA A 64 -5.89 -8.16 -1.95
CA ALA A 64 -5.23 -9.45 -2.11
C ALA A 64 -6.14 -10.62 -1.73
N ASN A 65 -6.91 -10.51 -0.66
CA ASN A 65 -7.87 -11.54 -0.25
C ASN A 65 -9.02 -11.66 -1.27
N GLU A 66 -9.60 -10.54 -1.70
CA GLU A 66 -10.65 -10.54 -2.74
C GLU A 66 -10.14 -11.12 -4.07
N MET A 67 -8.91 -10.81 -4.46
CA MET A 67 -8.30 -11.37 -5.67
C MET A 67 -8.11 -12.87 -5.52
N ARG A 68 -7.63 -13.35 -4.38
CA ARG A 68 -7.46 -14.79 -4.08
C ARG A 68 -8.78 -15.52 -4.15
N GLU A 69 -9.82 -15.03 -3.46
CA GLU A 69 -11.15 -15.62 -3.49
C GLU A 69 -11.75 -15.71 -4.90
N ARG A 70 -11.47 -14.72 -5.74
CA ARG A 70 -11.93 -14.72 -7.14
C ARG A 70 -11.16 -15.72 -8.00
N VAL A 71 -9.85 -15.83 -7.80
CA VAL A 71 -9.02 -16.85 -8.47
C VAL A 71 -9.47 -18.24 -8.06
N ASP A 72 -9.66 -18.49 -6.76
CA ASP A 72 -10.16 -19.77 -6.23
C ASP A 72 -11.51 -20.17 -6.86
N LYS A 73 -12.42 -19.22 -7.01
CA LYS A 73 -13.75 -19.46 -7.64
C LYS A 73 -13.68 -19.82 -9.12
N ILE A 74 -12.70 -19.30 -9.85
CA ILE A 74 -12.57 -19.50 -11.30
C ILE A 74 -11.75 -20.74 -11.60
N VAL A 75 -10.62 -20.92 -10.92
CA VAL A 75 -9.64 -22.00 -11.16
C VAL A 75 -10.01 -23.27 -10.40
N GLY A 76 -10.43 -23.14 -9.15
CA GLY A 76 -10.68 -24.29 -8.26
C GLY A 76 -9.38 -24.88 -7.72
N GLU A 77 -9.20 -26.19 -7.87
CA GLU A 77 -8.04 -26.92 -7.34
C GLU A 77 -6.71 -26.39 -7.91
N GLY A 78 -5.74 -26.14 -7.04
CA GLY A 78 -4.42 -25.57 -7.39
C GLY A 78 -4.32 -24.06 -7.32
N ALA A 79 -5.43 -23.33 -7.19
CA ALA A 79 -5.44 -21.88 -7.07
C ALA A 79 -4.63 -21.36 -5.86
N GLU A 80 -4.56 -22.17 -4.78
CA GLU A 80 -3.82 -21.86 -3.54
C GLU A 80 -2.32 -21.72 -3.75
N TYR A 81 -1.76 -22.28 -4.83
CA TYR A 81 -0.34 -22.16 -5.18
C TYR A 81 0.01 -20.85 -5.89
N VAL A 82 -0.97 -20.11 -6.41
CA VAL A 82 -0.75 -18.77 -6.96
C VAL A 82 -0.34 -17.83 -5.82
N TRP A 83 0.78 -17.14 -5.99
CA TRP A 83 1.20 -16.19 -4.96
C TRP A 83 0.49 -14.85 -5.15
N VAL A 84 -0.66 -14.69 -4.49
CA VAL A 84 -1.37 -13.41 -4.42
C VAL A 84 -0.97 -12.70 -3.12
N SER A 85 -0.42 -11.48 -3.20
CA SER A 85 0.13 -10.77 -2.04
C SER A 85 0.12 -9.26 -2.22
N THR A 86 0.35 -8.52 -1.13
CA THR A 86 0.78 -7.11 -1.22
C THR A 86 2.31 -7.05 -1.35
N PHE A 87 2.85 -5.90 -1.82
CA PHE A 87 4.29 -5.65 -1.87
C PHE A 87 4.97 -5.97 -0.53
N HIS A 88 4.47 -5.37 0.55
CA HIS A 88 5.04 -5.54 1.89
C HIS A 88 4.95 -6.98 2.39
N SER A 89 3.80 -7.66 2.22
CA SER A 89 3.65 -9.04 2.66
C SER A 89 4.57 -10.00 1.91
N MET A 90 4.82 -9.75 0.63
CA MET A 90 5.80 -10.49 -0.16
C MET A 90 7.21 -10.26 0.38
N CYS A 91 7.61 -9.02 0.60
CA CYS A 91 8.92 -8.67 1.14
C CYS A 91 9.16 -9.29 2.53
N VAL A 92 8.16 -9.24 3.43
CA VAL A 92 8.25 -9.92 4.73
C VAL A 92 8.58 -11.40 4.57
N ARG A 93 7.88 -12.12 3.66
CA ARG A 93 8.13 -13.56 3.44
C ARG A 93 9.53 -13.83 2.89
N ILE A 94 10.05 -12.95 2.03
CA ILE A 94 11.41 -13.05 1.48
C ILE A 94 12.43 -12.79 2.58
N LEU A 95 12.29 -11.70 3.33
CA LEU A 95 13.23 -11.33 4.40
C LEU A 95 13.21 -12.32 5.56
N ARG A 96 12.05 -12.88 5.95
CA ARG A 96 11.98 -13.95 6.96
C ARG A 96 12.76 -15.19 6.60
N ARG A 97 13.11 -15.35 5.33
CA ARG A 97 13.87 -16.50 4.83
C ARG A 97 15.35 -16.21 4.57
N PHE A 98 15.70 -14.99 4.23
CA PHE A 98 17.02 -14.67 3.68
C PHE A 98 17.67 -13.41 4.23
N TYR A 99 17.08 -12.75 5.24
CA TYR A 99 17.61 -11.49 5.75
C TYR A 99 18.99 -11.65 6.39
N ASP A 100 19.29 -12.82 6.92
CA ASP A 100 20.61 -13.20 7.46
C ASP A 100 21.73 -13.13 6.39
N ARG A 101 21.39 -13.31 5.13
CA ARG A 101 22.35 -13.23 4.00
C ARG A 101 22.95 -11.83 3.82
N ILE A 102 22.29 -10.79 4.34
CA ILE A 102 22.78 -9.41 4.31
C ILE A 102 23.10 -8.86 5.69
N GLY A 103 23.24 -9.75 6.68
CA GLY A 103 23.66 -9.41 8.05
C GLY A 103 22.53 -8.97 8.98
N GLY A 104 21.28 -9.23 8.62
CA GLY A 104 20.12 -9.04 9.48
C GLY A 104 19.77 -10.29 10.27
N ASP A 105 18.77 -10.21 11.14
CA ASP A 105 18.17 -11.35 11.81
C ASP A 105 16.75 -11.56 11.30
N THR A 106 16.43 -12.79 10.89
CA THR A 106 15.13 -13.15 10.32
C THR A 106 13.96 -13.01 11.31
N HIS A 107 14.22 -12.87 12.61
CA HIS A 107 13.21 -12.68 13.67
C HIS A 107 12.91 -11.20 13.96
N PHE A 108 13.16 -10.31 13.01
CA PHE A 108 12.96 -8.87 13.17
C PHE A 108 11.53 -8.50 13.55
N THR A 109 11.38 -7.42 14.29
CA THR A 109 10.08 -6.79 14.60
C THR A 109 9.73 -5.76 13.52
N ILE A 110 8.45 -5.68 13.13
CA ILE A 110 7.97 -4.62 12.24
C ILE A 110 7.44 -3.47 13.11
N TYR A 111 8.05 -2.30 12.95
CA TYR A 111 7.68 -1.08 13.68
C TYR A 111 6.60 -0.29 12.94
N ASP A 112 5.59 0.15 13.68
CA ASP A 112 4.58 1.08 13.20
C ASP A 112 5.06 2.54 13.36
N THR A 113 4.22 3.49 12.91
CA THR A 113 4.54 4.94 12.96
C THR A 113 4.80 5.45 14.39
N ASP A 114 4.17 4.88 15.42
CA ASP A 114 4.41 5.32 16.80
C ASP A 114 5.70 4.74 17.35
N ASP A 115 6.05 3.50 16.97
CA ASP A 115 7.34 2.90 17.26
C ASP A 115 8.47 3.69 16.59
N GLN A 116 8.30 4.09 15.30
CA GLN A 116 9.23 4.98 14.58
C GLN A 116 9.43 6.34 15.31
N LYS A 117 8.33 6.98 15.79
CA LYS A 117 8.43 8.23 16.55
C LYS A 117 9.26 8.06 17.81
N ALA A 118 9.09 6.93 18.52
CA ALA A 118 9.88 6.64 19.72
C ALA A 118 11.38 6.57 19.38
N VAL A 119 11.75 5.87 18.31
CA VAL A 119 13.14 5.78 17.84
C VAL A 119 13.68 7.15 17.45
N VAL A 120 12.95 7.92 16.61
CA VAL A 120 13.40 9.25 16.17
C VAL A 120 13.57 10.20 17.35
N LYS A 121 12.70 10.15 18.35
CA LYS A 121 12.85 10.95 19.58
C LYS A 121 14.17 10.68 20.31
N GLU A 122 14.57 9.42 20.40
CA GLU A 122 15.86 9.04 21.00
C GLU A 122 17.05 9.46 20.12
N VAL A 123 16.91 9.35 18.79
CA VAL A 123 17.90 9.84 17.81
C VAL A 123 18.16 11.33 17.96
N LEU A 124 17.09 12.14 18.05
CA LEU A 124 17.21 13.59 18.22
C LEU A 124 17.93 13.96 19.52
N LYS A 125 17.69 13.23 20.61
CA LYS A 125 18.42 13.41 21.87
C LYS A 125 19.90 13.09 21.72
N THR A 126 20.23 11.96 21.09
CA THR A 126 21.61 11.53 20.88
C THR A 126 22.41 12.54 20.05
N LEU A 127 21.77 13.12 19.05
CA LEU A 127 22.40 14.10 18.18
C LEU A 127 22.33 15.54 18.72
N ASN A 128 21.74 15.76 19.92
CA ASN A 128 21.49 17.09 20.52
C ASN A 128 20.78 18.06 19.56
N LEU A 129 19.79 17.57 18.82
CA LEU A 129 18.99 18.37 17.88
C LEU A 129 17.69 18.85 18.54
N ASP A 130 17.31 20.11 18.24
CA ASP A 130 16.07 20.70 18.77
C ASP A 130 14.82 20.07 18.13
N PRO A 131 13.93 19.41 18.89
CA PRO A 131 12.69 18.82 18.36
C PRO A 131 11.71 19.84 17.76
N LYS A 132 11.87 21.15 18.05
CA LYS A 132 11.08 22.20 17.43
C LYS A 132 11.50 22.44 15.97
N GLN A 133 12.79 22.26 15.67
CA GLN A 133 13.32 22.36 14.29
C GLN A 133 13.19 21.04 13.54
N TYR A 134 13.38 19.90 14.23
CA TYR A 134 13.35 18.54 13.70
C TYR A 134 12.25 17.75 14.39
N SER A 135 10.97 17.97 14.01
CA SER A 135 9.88 17.18 14.59
C SER A 135 9.94 15.71 14.14
N GLU A 136 9.53 14.78 15.00
CA GLU A 136 9.53 13.34 14.69
C GLU A 136 8.78 13.05 13.39
N LYS A 137 7.62 13.70 13.19
CA LYS A 137 6.81 13.53 11.98
C LYS A 137 7.56 13.97 10.71
N MET A 138 8.27 15.09 10.78
CA MET A 138 9.07 15.58 9.66
C MET A 138 10.25 14.64 9.38
N CYS A 139 10.98 14.23 10.39
CA CYS A 139 12.12 13.31 10.22
C CYS A 139 11.68 11.98 9.61
N ILE A 140 10.59 11.37 10.10
CA ILE A 140 10.04 10.13 9.53
C ILE A 140 9.66 10.33 8.07
N LYS A 141 9.03 11.45 7.72
CA LYS A 141 8.65 11.75 6.33
C LYS A 141 9.87 11.83 5.41
N GLU A 142 10.94 12.52 5.82
CA GLU A 142 12.16 12.65 5.02
C GLU A 142 12.88 11.30 4.87
N ILE A 143 12.94 10.48 5.94
CA ILE A 143 13.51 9.13 5.90
C ILE A 143 12.69 8.23 4.96
N SER A 144 11.35 8.24 5.10
CA SER A 144 10.44 7.49 4.24
C SER A 144 10.64 7.87 2.77
N SER A 145 10.66 9.17 2.46
CA SER A 145 10.90 9.64 1.09
C SER A 145 12.25 9.18 0.53
N ALA A 146 13.30 9.16 1.34
CA ALA A 146 14.61 8.65 0.92
C ALA A 146 14.54 7.13 0.63
N LYS A 147 13.90 6.34 1.50
CA LYS A 147 13.73 4.90 1.29
C LYS A 147 12.85 4.58 0.07
N GLU A 148 11.80 5.34 -0.15
CA GLU A 148 10.93 5.21 -1.33
C GLU A 148 11.69 5.46 -2.65
N GLU A 149 12.72 6.30 -2.64
CA GLU A 149 13.63 6.55 -3.75
C GLU A 149 14.87 5.64 -3.76
N PHE A 150 14.93 4.66 -2.86
CA PHE A 150 16.06 3.74 -2.69
C PHE A 150 17.39 4.46 -2.44
N LEU A 151 17.37 5.50 -1.57
CA LEU A 151 18.54 6.27 -1.18
C LEU A 151 19.03 5.87 0.20
N HIS A 152 20.32 5.63 0.32
CA HIS A 152 20.99 5.45 1.60
C HIS A 152 21.28 6.79 2.31
N PRO A 153 21.55 6.78 3.63
CA PRO A 153 21.94 8.00 4.34
C PRO A 153 23.12 8.75 3.70
N ASP A 154 24.06 8.02 3.10
CA ASP A 154 25.25 8.63 2.45
C ASP A 154 24.87 9.29 1.13
N ASP A 155 23.94 8.73 0.37
CA ASP A 155 23.40 9.34 -0.86
C ASP A 155 22.67 10.65 -0.52
N LEU A 156 21.88 10.63 0.56
CA LEU A 156 21.18 11.82 1.04
C LEU A 156 22.18 12.89 1.51
N ALA A 157 23.23 12.50 2.22
CA ALA A 157 24.31 13.40 2.62
C ALA A 157 25.04 14.02 1.42
N ALA A 158 25.30 13.23 0.38
CA ALA A 158 25.93 13.73 -0.86
C ALA A 158 25.02 14.74 -1.59
N ARG A 159 23.70 14.56 -1.56
CA ARG A 159 22.73 15.50 -2.14
C ARG A 159 22.57 16.80 -1.32
N ALA A 160 22.88 16.78 -0.03
CA ALA A 160 22.72 17.92 0.88
C ALA A 160 23.59 19.12 0.50
N GLY A 161 24.75 18.91 -0.19
CA GLY A 161 25.65 19.97 -0.56
C GLY A 161 26.08 20.83 0.64
N THR A 162 25.78 22.14 0.62
CA THR A 162 26.09 23.08 1.71
C THR A 162 24.92 23.29 2.68
N SER A 163 23.80 22.59 2.50
CA SER A 163 22.62 22.73 3.36
C SER A 163 22.81 22.02 4.71
N TYR A 164 22.99 22.80 5.77
CA TYR A 164 23.12 22.29 7.14
C TYR A 164 21.90 21.47 7.57
N ARG A 165 20.70 21.90 7.17
CA ARG A 165 19.46 21.19 7.50
C ARG A 165 19.43 19.80 6.85
N GLU A 166 19.75 19.69 5.56
CA GLU A 166 19.73 18.42 4.84
C GLU A 166 20.84 17.48 5.33
N ALA A 167 22.02 18.01 5.66
CA ALA A 167 23.09 17.25 6.29
C ALA A 167 22.66 16.65 7.64
N ASN A 168 21.92 17.42 8.47
CA ASN A 168 21.36 16.90 9.72
C ASN A 168 20.30 15.83 9.47
N ILE A 169 19.43 15.97 8.46
CA ILE A 169 18.47 14.93 8.10
C ILE A 169 19.19 13.63 7.70
N ALA A 170 20.26 13.70 6.93
CA ALA A 170 21.07 12.54 6.60
C ALA A 170 21.72 11.89 7.84
N ASN A 171 22.18 12.70 8.81
CA ASN A 171 22.70 12.20 10.08
C ASN A 171 21.61 11.57 10.96
N ILE A 172 20.40 12.16 10.99
CA ILE A 172 19.24 11.58 11.67
C ILE A 172 18.90 10.23 11.03
N TYR A 173 18.87 10.14 9.72
CA TYR A 173 18.60 8.90 9.00
C TYR A 173 19.65 7.83 9.33
N ARG A 174 20.95 8.18 9.32
CA ARG A 174 22.04 7.25 9.65
C ARG A 174 21.92 6.70 11.09
N GLU A 175 21.65 7.56 12.07
CA GLU A 175 21.49 7.12 13.46
C GLU A 175 20.17 6.34 13.66
N TYR A 176 19.11 6.69 12.91
CA TYR A 176 17.86 5.93 12.87
C TYR A 176 18.10 4.49 12.41
N GLU A 177 18.75 4.31 11.27
CA GLU A 177 19.08 2.97 10.73
C GLU A 177 19.94 2.14 11.72
N LYS A 178 20.91 2.80 12.37
CA LYS A 178 21.72 2.14 13.39
C LYS A 178 20.86 1.61 14.54
N ARG A 179 19.92 2.42 15.05
CA ARG A 179 19.01 2.01 16.12
C ARG A 179 18.03 0.94 15.69
N MET A 180 17.51 1.04 14.49
CA MET A 180 16.64 0.01 13.92
C MET A 180 17.35 -1.36 13.86
N ARG A 181 18.63 -1.39 13.47
CA ARG A 181 19.45 -2.61 13.49
C ARG A 181 19.70 -3.12 14.91
N GLN A 182 20.01 -2.25 15.87
CA GLN A 182 20.20 -2.63 17.28
C GLN A 182 18.95 -3.26 17.89
N ASN A 183 17.78 -2.74 17.53
CA ASN A 183 16.48 -3.25 17.97
C ASN A 183 16.01 -4.48 17.19
N ASN A 184 16.79 -4.96 16.23
CA ASN A 184 16.36 -5.96 15.25
C ASN A 184 14.95 -5.64 14.70
N ALA A 185 14.78 -4.42 14.21
CA ALA A 185 13.49 -3.90 13.74
C ALA A 185 13.60 -3.36 12.32
N LEU A 186 12.52 -3.51 11.58
CA LEU A 186 12.31 -2.92 10.25
C LEU A 186 11.02 -2.10 10.28
N ASP A 187 11.00 -0.93 9.64
CA ASP A 187 9.77 -0.21 9.36
C ASP A 187 9.12 -0.70 8.05
N PHE A 188 7.99 -0.11 7.67
CA PHE A 188 7.30 -0.53 6.45
C PHE A 188 8.12 -0.27 5.19
N ASP A 189 8.85 0.84 5.13
CA ASP A 189 9.68 1.18 3.97
C ASP A 189 10.90 0.25 3.90
N ASP A 190 11.46 -0.13 5.05
CA ASP A 190 12.54 -1.11 5.15
C ASP A 190 12.20 -2.46 4.53
N LEU A 191 10.96 -2.89 4.59
CA LEU A 191 10.58 -4.19 4.03
C LEU A 191 10.89 -4.26 2.53
N ILE A 192 10.62 -3.18 1.79
CA ILE A 192 10.94 -3.10 0.37
C ILE A 192 12.42 -2.78 0.17
N PHE A 193 12.94 -1.80 0.89
CA PHE A 193 14.34 -1.36 0.81
C PHE A 193 15.31 -2.52 1.05
N GLN A 194 15.15 -3.26 2.15
CA GLN A 194 16.03 -4.39 2.49
C GLN A 194 15.85 -5.58 1.53
N THR A 195 14.67 -5.75 0.92
CA THR A 195 14.49 -6.76 -0.12
C THR A 195 15.27 -6.39 -1.40
N LEU A 196 15.29 -5.11 -1.77
CA LEU A 196 16.11 -4.63 -2.88
C LEU A 196 17.61 -4.79 -2.58
N GLU A 197 18.06 -4.46 -1.37
CA GLU A 197 19.42 -4.70 -0.89
C GLU A 197 19.80 -6.18 -0.96
N LEU A 198 18.90 -7.08 -0.52
CA LEU A 198 19.08 -8.52 -0.59
C LEU A 198 19.27 -8.98 -2.04
N PHE A 199 18.43 -8.52 -2.95
CA PHE A 199 18.50 -8.89 -4.36
C PHE A 199 19.76 -8.34 -5.04
N GLY A 200 20.21 -7.14 -4.65
CA GLY A 200 21.47 -6.56 -5.15
C GLY A 200 22.72 -7.29 -4.64
N LYS A 201 22.73 -7.70 -3.37
CA LYS A 201 23.88 -8.35 -2.72
C LYS A 201 23.91 -9.88 -2.89
N CYS A 202 22.76 -10.50 -3.13
CA CYS A 202 22.60 -11.95 -3.25
C CYS A 202 21.89 -12.31 -4.57
N PRO A 203 22.60 -12.26 -5.73
CA PRO A 203 21.98 -12.54 -7.03
C PRO A 203 21.39 -13.96 -7.14
N ASP A 204 21.90 -14.92 -6.39
CA ASP A 204 21.36 -16.27 -6.31
C ASP A 204 19.94 -16.31 -5.73
N VAL A 205 19.67 -15.46 -4.72
CA VAL A 205 18.32 -15.32 -4.15
C VAL A 205 17.36 -14.69 -5.17
N LEU A 206 17.78 -13.62 -5.84
CA LEU A 206 17.01 -13.00 -6.92
C LEU A 206 16.70 -14.01 -8.03
N HIS A 207 17.72 -14.73 -8.50
CA HIS A 207 17.57 -15.73 -9.56
C HIS A 207 16.57 -16.81 -9.18
N ALA A 208 16.59 -17.31 -7.95
CA ALA A 208 15.63 -18.30 -7.47
C ALA A 208 14.18 -17.80 -7.54
N TYR A 209 13.92 -16.50 -7.30
CA TYR A 209 12.59 -15.90 -7.46
C TYR A 209 12.24 -15.62 -8.92
N GLN A 210 13.21 -15.27 -9.77
CA GLN A 210 13.02 -15.12 -11.21
C GLN A 210 12.68 -16.46 -11.89
N GLU A 211 13.34 -17.55 -11.48
CA GLU A 211 13.03 -18.91 -11.92
C GLU A 211 11.67 -19.40 -11.40
N ARG A 212 11.24 -18.88 -10.27
CA ARG A 212 9.94 -19.21 -9.72
C ARG A 212 8.81 -18.46 -10.43
N PHE A 213 8.94 -17.15 -10.63
CA PHE A 213 7.87 -16.30 -11.12
C PHE A 213 8.01 -16.03 -12.62
N HIS A 214 7.42 -16.92 -13.42
CA HIS A 214 7.39 -16.76 -14.87
C HIS A 214 6.41 -15.69 -15.32
N TYR A 215 5.32 -15.48 -14.55
CA TYR A 215 4.27 -14.49 -14.85
C TYR A 215 4.03 -13.62 -13.62
N ILE A 216 4.20 -12.32 -13.80
CA ILE A 216 4.04 -11.32 -12.74
C ILE A 216 2.92 -10.37 -13.14
N MET A 217 1.96 -10.17 -12.25
CA MET A 217 0.87 -9.22 -12.42
C MET A 217 0.86 -8.21 -11.30
N VAL A 218 0.70 -6.92 -11.62
CA VAL A 218 0.65 -5.83 -10.64
C VAL A 218 -0.61 -5.02 -10.88
N ASP A 219 -1.50 -4.99 -9.87
CA ASP A 219 -2.70 -4.16 -9.87
C ASP A 219 -2.41 -2.76 -9.32
N GLU A 220 -3.22 -1.77 -9.68
CA GLU A 220 -3.12 -0.36 -9.28
C GLU A 220 -1.71 0.23 -9.49
N TYR A 221 -1.08 -0.10 -10.62
CA TYR A 221 0.33 0.23 -10.90
C TYR A 221 0.64 1.74 -10.88
N GLN A 222 -0.36 2.61 -11.09
CA GLN A 222 -0.22 4.06 -10.99
C GLN A 222 0.12 4.56 -9.58
N ASP A 223 -0.09 3.74 -8.56
CA ASP A 223 0.16 4.09 -7.17
C ASP A 223 1.50 3.56 -6.64
N THR A 224 2.33 2.95 -7.50
CA THR A 224 3.67 2.48 -7.14
C THR A 224 4.65 3.63 -6.96
N ASN A 225 5.53 3.52 -5.93
CA ASN A 225 6.70 4.37 -5.75
C ASN A 225 7.93 3.79 -6.49
N HIS A 226 9.06 4.49 -6.43
CA HIS A 226 10.27 4.07 -7.15
C HIS A 226 10.84 2.73 -6.63
N SER A 227 10.89 2.51 -5.31
CA SER A 227 11.38 1.25 -4.75
C SER A 227 10.50 0.06 -5.13
N GLN A 228 9.18 0.23 -5.19
CA GLN A 228 8.25 -0.79 -5.68
C GLN A 228 8.44 -1.07 -7.18
N PHE A 229 8.66 -0.03 -7.97
CA PHE A 229 9.00 -0.17 -9.39
C PHE A 229 10.29 -0.99 -9.56
N LEU A 230 11.36 -0.67 -8.82
CA LEU A 230 12.61 -1.41 -8.86
C LEU A 230 12.42 -2.89 -8.47
N LEU A 231 11.62 -3.15 -7.44
CA LEU A 231 11.33 -4.52 -7.00
C LEU A 231 10.64 -5.34 -8.09
N VAL A 232 9.64 -4.77 -8.75
CA VAL A 232 8.95 -5.41 -9.89
C VAL A 232 9.92 -5.64 -11.03
N ARG A 233 10.76 -4.66 -11.35
CA ARG A 233 11.77 -4.74 -12.41
C ARG A 233 12.79 -5.86 -12.15
N TYR A 234 13.29 -5.99 -10.90
CA TYR A 234 14.19 -7.07 -10.53
C TYR A 234 13.52 -8.44 -10.71
N LEU A 235 12.31 -8.62 -10.19
CA LEU A 235 11.61 -9.90 -10.30
C LEU A 235 11.26 -10.26 -11.75
N ALA A 236 10.85 -9.28 -12.56
CA ALA A 236 10.50 -9.48 -13.96
C ALA A 236 11.71 -9.68 -14.89
N GLY A 237 12.93 -9.46 -14.40
CA GLY A 237 14.15 -9.52 -15.22
C GLY A 237 14.45 -10.89 -15.84
N GLY A 238 13.89 -11.98 -15.31
CA GLY A 238 14.02 -13.34 -15.84
C GLY A 238 13.26 -13.54 -17.15
N GLN A 239 11.97 -13.69 -17.07
CA GLN A 239 11.09 -14.07 -18.20
C GLN A 239 10.44 -12.89 -18.94
N LYS A 240 10.46 -11.70 -18.35
CA LYS A 240 9.83 -10.46 -18.87
C LYS A 240 8.31 -10.53 -19.10
N ASN A 241 7.62 -11.55 -18.58
CA ASN A 241 6.17 -11.66 -18.67
C ASN A 241 5.52 -10.85 -17.53
N LEU A 242 5.63 -9.53 -17.66
CA LEU A 242 5.11 -8.55 -16.71
C LEU A 242 3.81 -7.94 -17.23
N CYS A 243 2.71 -8.16 -16.52
CA CYS A 243 1.43 -7.50 -16.78
C CYS A 243 1.16 -6.47 -15.70
N VAL A 244 1.08 -5.20 -16.05
CA VAL A 244 0.70 -4.13 -15.13
C VAL A 244 -0.68 -3.59 -15.50
N VAL A 245 -1.51 -3.37 -14.49
CA VAL A 245 -2.86 -2.85 -14.65
C VAL A 245 -2.99 -1.60 -13.81
N GLY A 246 -3.54 -0.55 -14.38
CA GLY A 246 -3.72 0.69 -13.65
C GLY A 246 -4.55 1.72 -14.40
N ASP A 247 -4.82 2.80 -13.70
CA ASP A 247 -5.55 3.96 -14.18
C ASP A 247 -4.81 5.24 -13.79
N ASP A 248 -4.11 5.85 -14.73
CA ASP A 248 -3.38 7.10 -14.50
C ASP A 248 -4.29 8.25 -14.02
N ASP A 249 -5.60 8.20 -14.33
CA ASP A 249 -6.59 9.16 -13.84
C ASP A 249 -6.94 8.95 -12.35
N GLN A 250 -6.64 7.78 -11.78
CA GLN A 250 -6.85 7.44 -10.38
C GLN A 250 -5.59 7.55 -9.51
N SER A 251 -4.48 8.08 -10.03
CA SER A 251 -3.26 8.31 -9.26
C SER A 251 -3.44 9.45 -8.26
N ILE A 252 -3.90 9.12 -7.05
CA ILE A 252 -4.19 10.08 -5.97
C ILE A 252 -3.28 9.92 -4.75
N TYR A 253 -2.30 9.01 -4.78
CA TYR A 253 -1.38 8.72 -3.68
C TYR A 253 0.00 9.37 -3.81
N LYS A 254 0.14 10.44 -4.61
CA LYS A 254 1.40 11.18 -4.73
C LYS A 254 1.96 11.64 -3.36
N PHE A 255 1.07 12.00 -2.42
CA PHE A 255 1.46 12.36 -1.05
C PHE A 255 2.00 11.21 -0.20
N ARG A 256 1.93 9.96 -0.72
CA ARG A 256 2.54 8.73 -0.18
C ARG A 256 3.64 8.19 -1.10
N GLY A 257 4.33 9.05 -1.84
CA GLY A 257 5.44 8.67 -2.69
C GLY A 257 5.07 8.01 -4.03
N ALA A 258 3.78 7.85 -4.35
CA ALA A 258 3.38 7.29 -5.65
C ALA A 258 3.93 8.12 -6.81
N ASN A 259 4.50 7.43 -7.80
CA ASN A 259 5.09 8.03 -8.99
C ASN A 259 4.31 7.63 -10.24
N ILE A 260 3.44 8.53 -10.71
CA ILE A 260 2.62 8.31 -11.91
C ILE A 260 3.46 8.00 -13.16
N TYR A 261 4.72 8.45 -13.21
CA TYR A 261 5.58 8.18 -14.35
C TYR A 261 5.90 6.70 -14.52
N ASN A 262 5.76 5.87 -13.49
CA ASN A 262 5.92 4.42 -13.61
C ASN A 262 4.93 3.83 -14.64
N ILE A 263 3.68 4.27 -14.64
CA ILE A 263 2.69 3.82 -15.62
C ILE A 263 2.75 4.61 -16.93
N LEU A 264 3.02 5.91 -16.87
CA LEU A 264 3.09 6.74 -18.08
C LEU A 264 4.27 6.37 -18.97
N ASN A 265 5.42 6.04 -18.38
CA ASN A 265 6.67 5.71 -19.09
C ASN A 265 6.88 4.20 -19.27
N PHE A 266 5.89 3.37 -18.98
CA PHE A 266 6.02 1.91 -19.08
C PHE A 266 6.50 1.45 -20.47
N GLU A 267 6.00 2.06 -21.56
CA GLU A 267 6.40 1.77 -22.95
C GLU A 267 7.85 2.23 -23.26
N GLN A 268 8.40 3.18 -22.50
CA GLN A 268 9.79 3.58 -22.65
C GLN A 268 10.73 2.58 -21.97
N GLU A 269 10.33 2.05 -20.82
CA GLU A 269 11.07 1.00 -20.09
C GLU A 269 10.95 -0.36 -20.80
N TYR A 270 9.79 -0.65 -21.41
CA TYR A 270 9.51 -1.87 -22.13
C TYR A 270 9.03 -1.54 -23.56
N PRO A 271 9.96 -1.30 -24.52
CA PRO A 271 9.60 -0.88 -25.88
C PRO A 271 8.70 -1.87 -26.64
N ASP A 272 8.80 -3.16 -26.31
CA ASP A 272 7.99 -4.23 -26.92
C ASP A 272 6.65 -4.44 -26.20
N ALA A 273 6.28 -3.56 -25.26
CA ALA A 273 5.08 -3.73 -24.47
C ALA A 273 3.81 -3.61 -25.33
N LYS A 274 2.91 -4.56 -25.17
CA LYS A 274 1.54 -4.45 -25.65
C LYS A 274 0.76 -3.53 -24.73
N VAL A 275 0.00 -2.59 -25.30
CA VAL A 275 -0.92 -1.72 -24.55
C VAL A 275 -2.36 -2.06 -24.91
N VAL A 276 -3.17 -2.38 -23.90
CA VAL A 276 -4.60 -2.62 -24.04
C VAL A 276 -5.37 -1.60 -23.20
N LYS A 277 -6.36 -0.93 -23.81
CA LYS A 277 -7.22 0.04 -23.10
C LYS A 277 -8.58 -0.57 -22.79
N LEU A 278 -8.98 -0.51 -21.52
CA LEU A 278 -10.31 -0.91 -21.06
C LEU A 278 -11.13 0.35 -20.78
N GLU A 279 -11.98 0.72 -21.73
CA GLU A 279 -12.75 1.98 -21.69
C GLU A 279 -14.25 1.74 -21.40
N GLN A 280 -14.75 0.51 -21.55
CA GLN A 280 -16.12 0.19 -21.20
C GLN A 280 -16.30 0.10 -19.70
N ASN A 281 -17.18 0.92 -19.14
CA ASN A 281 -17.52 0.93 -17.73
C ASN A 281 -18.81 0.13 -17.49
N TYR A 282 -18.77 -0.75 -16.48
CA TYR A 282 -19.88 -1.62 -16.08
C TYR A 282 -20.50 -1.21 -14.73
N ARG A 283 -19.98 -0.13 -14.11
CA ARG A 283 -20.36 0.29 -12.76
C ARG A 283 -21.41 1.39 -12.75
N SER A 284 -21.22 2.38 -13.60
CA SER A 284 -21.90 3.68 -13.51
C SER A 284 -22.84 3.91 -14.68
N THR A 285 -23.84 4.77 -14.48
CA THR A 285 -24.70 5.29 -15.52
C THR A 285 -23.97 6.30 -16.42
N SER A 286 -24.53 6.59 -17.62
CA SER A 286 -23.88 7.50 -18.56
C SER A 286 -23.81 8.94 -18.04
N THR A 287 -24.79 9.40 -17.25
CA THR A 287 -24.76 10.72 -16.58
C THR A 287 -23.55 10.87 -15.67
N ILE A 288 -23.26 9.86 -14.83
CA ILE A 288 -22.08 9.88 -13.94
C ILE A 288 -20.79 9.89 -14.74
N LEU A 289 -20.69 9.06 -15.80
CA LEU A 289 -19.50 8.99 -16.64
C LEU A 289 -19.25 10.28 -17.42
N ASN A 290 -20.29 10.94 -17.92
CA ASN A 290 -20.16 12.21 -18.62
C ASN A 290 -19.59 13.29 -17.69
N ALA A 291 -20.06 13.37 -16.46
CA ALA A 291 -19.53 14.28 -15.45
C ALA A 291 -18.07 13.94 -15.10
N ALA A 292 -17.75 12.66 -14.88
CA ALA A 292 -16.39 12.20 -14.59
C ALA A 292 -15.43 12.51 -15.75
N ASN A 293 -15.82 12.23 -17.00
CA ASN A 293 -15.04 12.57 -18.19
C ASN A 293 -14.81 14.09 -18.32
N ALA A 294 -15.81 14.92 -18.00
CA ALA A 294 -15.67 16.37 -18.00
C ALA A 294 -14.66 16.85 -16.94
N VAL A 295 -14.73 16.32 -15.71
CA VAL A 295 -13.80 16.67 -14.65
C VAL A 295 -12.37 16.27 -15.01
N ILE A 296 -12.16 15.01 -15.45
CA ILE A 296 -10.82 14.50 -15.73
C ILE A 296 -10.17 15.12 -16.96
N SER A 297 -10.95 15.71 -17.88
CA SER A 297 -10.42 16.41 -19.06
C SER A 297 -9.55 17.62 -18.71
N ASN A 298 -9.68 18.15 -17.48
CA ASN A 298 -8.84 19.24 -16.97
C ASN A 298 -7.40 18.77 -16.64
N ASN A 299 -7.18 17.48 -16.45
CA ASN A 299 -5.85 16.94 -16.17
C ASN A 299 -5.00 16.89 -17.44
N LYS A 300 -3.79 17.46 -17.37
CA LYS A 300 -2.79 17.45 -18.43
C LYS A 300 -1.79 16.31 -18.20
N GLY A 301 -1.24 15.74 -19.30
CA GLY A 301 -0.19 14.71 -19.21
C GLY A 301 -0.69 13.29 -18.92
N ARG A 302 -1.99 13.03 -19.14
CA ARG A 302 -2.62 11.71 -19.02
C ARG A 302 -2.54 10.91 -20.33
N LYS A 303 -2.61 9.58 -20.24
CA LYS A 303 -2.84 8.74 -21.43
C LYS A 303 -4.31 8.87 -21.85
N GLN A 304 -4.56 9.26 -23.10
CA GLN A 304 -5.92 9.52 -23.59
C GLN A 304 -6.77 8.25 -23.54
N LYS A 305 -7.86 8.30 -22.79
CA LYS A 305 -8.94 7.31 -22.72
C LYS A 305 -10.26 8.04 -22.43
N LYS A 306 -11.36 7.47 -22.91
CA LYS A 306 -12.70 8.00 -22.69
C LYS A 306 -13.61 6.86 -22.22
N LEU A 307 -14.07 6.95 -20.99
CA LEU A 307 -15.01 5.96 -20.47
C LEU A 307 -16.37 6.09 -21.12
N TRP A 308 -16.94 4.95 -21.49
CA TRP A 308 -18.29 4.84 -22.02
C TRP A 308 -19.00 3.64 -21.38
N THR A 309 -20.33 3.59 -21.45
CA THR A 309 -21.15 2.51 -20.88
C THR A 309 -22.35 2.21 -21.75
N GLU A 310 -22.83 0.97 -21.68
CA GLU A 310 -24.12 0.53 -22.19
C GLU A 310 -25.22 0.60 -21.14
N ASN A 311 -24.88 0.98 -19.90
CA ASN A 311 -25.87 1.20 -18.85
C ASN A 311 -26.76 2.39 -19.21
N GLU A 312 -27.95 2.41 -18.64
CA GLU A 312 -28.92 3.50 -18.78
C GLU A 312 -28.35 4.88 -18.43
N GLU A 313 -29.05 5.93 -18.79
CA GLU A 313 -28.67 7.30 -18.50
C GLU A 313 -28.59 7.55 -16.98
N GLY A 314 -29.56 7.03 -16.25
CA GLY A 314 -29.68 7.20 -14.79
C GLY A 314 -30.21 8.58 -14.40
N ASN A 315 -30.23 8.84 -13.09
CA ASN A 315 -30.71 10.09 -12.52
C ASN A 315 -29.71 11.23 -12.72
N SER A 316 -30.21 12.45 -12.74
CA SER A 316 -29.38 13.66 -12.74
C SER A 316 -28.55 13.76 -11.45
N ILE A 317 -27.37 14.32 -11.55
CA ILE A 317 -26.53 14.66 -10.40
C ILE A 317 -27.15 15.87 -9.69
N ILE A 318 -27.34 15.76 -8.38
CA ILE A 318 -27.89 16.83 -7.55
C ILE A 318 -26.72 17.55 -6.86
N PHE A 319 -26.69 18.86 -6.96
CA PHE A 319 -25.78 19.72 -6.23
C PHE A 319 -26.55 20.53 -5.21
N ASN A 320 -26.13 20.47 -3.95
CA ASN A 320 -26.71 21.24 -2.86
C ASN A 320 -25.60 22.08 -2.21
N GLU A 321 -25.96 23.30 -1.83
CA GLU A 321 -25.11 24.20 -1.03
C GLU A 321 -25.80 24.47 0.30
N TYR A 322 -25.06 24.36 1.40
CA TYR A 322 -25.57 24.54 2.76
C TYR A 322 -24.86 25.67 3.46
N GLN A 323 -25.49 26.25 4.51
CA GLN A 323 -24.92 27.36 5.26
C GLN A 323 -23.72 26.97 6.12
N ASP A 324 -23.74 25.75 6.65
CA ASP A 324 -22.70 25.18 7.50
C ASP A 324 -22.74 23.65 7.47
N GLU A 325 -21.80 23.03 8.15
CA GLU A 325 -21.65 21.57 8.24
C GLU A 325 -22.81 20.85 8.93
N TYR A 326 -23.56 21.55 9.80
CA TYR A 326 -24.71 20.97 10.50
C TYR A 326 -25.91 20.87 9.58
N HIS A 327 -26.17 21.91 8.79
CA HIS A 327 -27.22 21.90 7.76
C HIS A 327 -26.88 20.94 6.62
N GLU A 328 -25.58 20.85 6.23
CA GLU A 328 -25.12 19.83 5.28
C GLU A 328 -25.42 18.43 5.77
N ALA A 329 -25.02 18.08 7.01
CA ALA A 329 -25.25 16.76 7.57
C ALA A 329 -26.73 16.42 7.71
N GLU A 330 -27.58 17.40 8.07
CA GLU A 330 -29.03 17.25 8.13
C GLU A 330 -29.63 16.94 6.77
N GLY A 331 -29.29 17.76 5.75
CA GLY A 331 -29.78 17.53 4.39
C GLY A 331 -29.33 16.21 3.79
N VAL A 332 -28.08 15.79 4.06
CA VAL A 332 -27.56 14.50 3.63
C VAL A 332 -28.32 13.34 4.28
N VAL A 333 -28.55 13.39 5.60
CA VAL A 333 -29.27 12.33 6.32
C VAL A 333 -30.74 12.28 5.92
N ASP A 334 -31.39 13.42 5.72
CA ASP A 334 -32.75 13.50 5.21
C ASP A 334 -32.86 12.85 3.83
N GLN A 335 -31.91 13.09 2.95
CA GLN A 335 -31.88 12.46 1.62
C GLN A 335 -31.72 10.94 1.70
N LEU A 336 -30.87 10.44 2.62
CA LEU A 336 -30.73 8.99 2.85
C LEU A 336 -32.06 8.37 3.32
N ILE A 337 -32.73 9.02 4.27
CA ILE A 337 -34.02 8.56 4.78
C ILE A 337 -35.10 8.58 3.69
N GLN A 338 -35.12 9.61 2.87
CA GLN A 338 -36.05 9.71 1.74
C GLN A 338 -35.78 8.59 0.71
N ASN A 339 -34.54 8.36 0.35
CA ASN A 339 -34.17 7.27 -0.55
C ASN A 339 -34.56 5.91 0.03
N HIS A 340 -34.36 5.72 1.34
CA HIS A 340 -34.78 4.48 2.01
C HIS A 340 -36.28 4.29 1.97
N ARG A 341 -37.08 5.33 2.22
CA ARG A 341 -38.55 5.31 2.07
C ARG A 341 -38.98 4.97 0.64
N ASN A 342 -38.19 5.34 -0.33
CA ASN A 342 -38.42 5.00 -1.74
C ASN A 342 -37.90 3.59 -2.14
N GLY A 343 -37.50 2.77 -1.15
CA GLY A 343 -37.15 1.36 -1.34
C GLY A 343 -35.66 1.08 -1.51
N VAL A 344 -34.77 2.09 -1.40
CA VAL A 344 -33.30 1.84 -1.46
C VAL A 344 -32.82 1.40 -0.07
N PRO A 345 -32.17 0.22 0.06
CA PRO A 345 -31.61 -0.21 1.33
C PRO A 345 -30.49 0.73 1.80
N PHE A 346 -30.37 0.98 3.10
CA PHE A 346 -29.24 1.76 3.64
C PHE A 346 -27.87 1.14 3.31
N ALA A 347 -27.79 -0.19 3.18
CA ALA A 347 -26.58 -0.91 2.80
C ALA A 347 -26.06 -0.55 1.39
N ASP A 348 -26.94 -0.02 0.52
CA ASP A 348 -26.63 0.37 -0.85
C ASP A 348 -26.29 1.86 -0.98
N MET A 349 -26.23 2.59 0.14
CA MET A 349 -25.90 4.01 0.19
C MET A 349 -24.55 4.23 0.86
N ALA A 350 -23.81 5.25 0.40
CA ALA A 350 -22.53 5.63 0.99
C ALA A 350 -22.38 7.15 1.05
N ILE A 351 -21.79 7.64 2.15
CA ILE A 351 -21.34 9.02 2.28
C ILE A 351 -19.82 9.03 2.16
N LEU A 352 -19.29 9.83 1.22
CA LEU A 352 -17.86 10.00 1.02
C LEU A 352 -17.44 11.39 1.47
N TYR A 353 -16.36 11.48 2.21
CA TYR A 353 -15.81 12.75 2.70
C TYR A 353 -14.28 12.77 2.60
N ARG A 354 -13.69 13.96 2.59
CA ARG A 354 -12.24 14.14 2.37
C ARG A 354 -11.40 13.89 3.62
N THR A 355 -11.91 14.27 4.80
CA THR A 355 -11.18 14.17 6.07
C THR A 355 -12.05 13.54 7.16
N ASN A 356 -11.43 12.79 8.08
CA ASN A 356 -12.13 12.11 9.17
C ASN A 356 -12.89 13.09 10.10
N ASN A 357 -12.46 14.36 10.18
CA ASN A 357 -13.16 15.33 11.01
C ASN A 357 -14.60 15.62 10.52
N GLN A 358 -14.85 15.47 9.22
CA GLN A 358 -16.18 15.68 8.64
C GLN A 358 -17.18 14.61 9.08
N SER A 359 -16.70 13.40 9.45
CA SER A 359 -17.59 12.31 9.84
C SER A 359 -18.36 12.59 11.12
N ARG A 360 -17.81 13.39 12.05
CA ARG A 360 -18.38 13.59 13.38
C ARG A 360 -19.82 14.11 13.31
N VAL A 361 -20.05 15.20 12.56
CA VAL A 361 -21.38 15.83 12.45
C VAL A 361 -22.36 14.91 11.72
N LEU A 362 -21.88 14.18 10.70
CA LEU A 362 -22.68 13.18 10.00
C LEU A 362 -23.09 12.03 10.93
N GLU A 363 -22.17 11.51 11.75
CA GLU A 363 -22.45 10.46 12.72
C GLU A 363 -23.49 10.91 13.77
N GLU A 364 -23.33 12.13 14.31
CA GLU A 364 -24.29 12.71 15.25
C GLU A 364 -25.72 12.74 14.65
N LYS A 365 -25.86 13.19 13.40
CA LYS A 365 -27.16 13.24 12.72
C LYS A 365 -27.72 11.85 12.37
N LEU A 366 -26.87 10.90 11.96
CA LEU A 366 -27.29 9.51 11.71
C LEU A 366 -27.81 8.85 12.98
N VAL A 367 -27.11 9.02 14.13
CA VAL A 367 -27.54 8.50 15.43
C VAL A 367 -28.86 9.14 15.87
N MET A 368 -29.00 10.47 15.76
CA MET A 368 -30.25 11.18 16.14
C MET A 368 -31.47 10.68 15.35
N ASN A 369 -31.27 10.26 14.11
CA ASN A 369 -32.32 9.77 13.23
C ASN A 369 -32.43 8.22 13.23
N ASN A 370 -31.74 7.50 14.13
CA ASN A 370 -31.73 6.04 14.22
C ASN A 370 -31.36 5.34 12.91
N VAL A 371 -30.45 5.95 12.10
CA VAL A 371 -29.94 5.34 10.87
C VAL A 371 -28.72 4.51 11.21
N ALA A 372 -28.78 3.20 10.95
CA ALA A 372 -27.64 2.30 11.11
C ALA A 372 -26.55 2.60 10.08
N TYR A 373 -25.30 2.74 10.52
CA TYR A 373 -24.18 3.02 9.65
C TYR A 373 -22.92 2.23 10.04
N LYS A 374 -21.97 2.14 9.13
CA LYS A 374 -20.65 1.56 9.36
C LYS A 374 -19.57 2.54 8.91
N MET A 375 -18.72 2.93 9.85
CA MET A 375 -17.52 3.71 9.52
C MET A 375 -16.46 2.84 8.87
N VAL A 376 -15.93 3.30 7.74
CA VAL A 376 -14.76 2.68 7.09
C VAL A 376 -13.54 3.56 7.34
N GLY A 377 -12.49 3.00 7.94
CA GLY A 377 -11.27 3.74 8.30
C GLY A 377 -11.23 4.30 9.73
N GLY A 378 -12.11 3.84 10.62
CA GLY A 378 -12.07 4.16 12.06
C GLY A 378 -10.87 3.55 12.79
N THR A 379 -10.72 3.85 14.10
CA THR A 379 -9.62 3.35 14.95
C THR A 379 -9.54 1.83 14.94
N ASN A 380 -8.39 1.32 14.51
CA ASN A 380 -8.16 -0.11 14.38
C ASN A 380 -8.10 -0.77 15.77
N PHE A 381 -8.63 -2.00 15.90
CA PHE A 381 -8.59 -2.82 17.11
C PHE A 381 -7.17 -2.90 17.72
N TYR A 382 -6.15 -3.09 16.88
CA TYR A 382 -4.75 -3.19 17.30
C TYR A 382 -4.15 -1.87 17.81
N GLN A 383 -4.78 -0.73 17.60
CA GLN A 383 -4.36 0.57 18.13
C GLN A 383 -4.90 0.85 19.54
N ARG A 384 -5.83 0.05 20.05
CA ARG A 384 -6.32 0.16 21.42
C ARG A 384 -5.15 -0.11 22.38
N LYS A 385 -5.06 0.73 23.42
CA LYS A 385 -3.93 0.71 24.37
C LYS A 385 -3.66 -0.69 24.92
N GLU A 386 -4.71 -1.35 25.40
CA GLU A 386 -4.63 -2.66 26.04
C GLU A 386 -4.14 -3.75 25.09
N ILE A 387 -4.64 -3.72 23.86
CA ILE A 387 -4.24 -4.66 22.81
C ILE A 387 -2.79 -4.41 22.41
N ARG A 388 -2.39 -3.13 22.27
CA ARG A 388 -1.02 -2.76 21.93
C ARG A 388 -0.03 -3.17 23.02
N ASP A 389 -0.40 -3.02 24.30
CA ASP A 389 0.43 -3.46 25.43
C ASP A 389 0.64 -4.99 25.40
N LEU A 390 -0.42 -5.78 25.14
CA LEU A 390 -0.31 -7.23 24.97
C LEU A 390 0.56 -7.63 23.77
N VAL A 391 0.38 -6.95 22.64
CA VAL A 391 1.20 -7.19 21.44
C VAL A 391 2.68 -6.89 21.72
N CYS A 392 3.00 -5.84 22.50
CA CYS A 392 4.38 -5.54 22.88
C CYS A 392 4.99 -6.65 23.76
N TYR A 393 4.23 -7.30 24.65
CA TYR A 393 4.73 -8.48 25.37
C TYR A 393 5.11 -9.61 24.40
N LEU A 394 4.26 -9.89 23.43
CA LEU A 394 4.54 -10.93 22.41
C LEU A 394 5.74 -10.56 21.54
N LYS A 395 5.88 -9.28 21.18
CA LYS A 395 7.04 -8.78 20.43
C LYS A 395 8.34 -9.00 21.22
N CYS A 396 8.37 -8.68 22.51
CA CYS A 396 9.55 -8.92 23.37
C CYS A 396 9.91 -10.41 23.52
N ILE A 397 8.93 -11.31 23.49
CA ILE A 397 9.18 -12.75 23.49
C ILE A 397 9.80 -13.21 22.19
N SER A 398 9.30 -12.70 21.07
CA SER A 398 9.77 -13.04 19.72
C SER A 398 11.10 -12.38 19.35
N ASN A 399 11.30 -11.15 19.82
CA ASN A 399 12.52 -10.35 19.58
C ASN A 399 12.97 -9.71 20.91
N PRO A 400 13.91 -10.33 21.66
CA PRO A 400 14.43 -9.78 22.90
C PRO A 400 15.15 -8.43 22.75
N SER A 401 15.61 -8.09 21.55
CA SER A 401 16.30 -6.82 21.27
C SER A 401 15.34 -5.65 21.00
N ASP A 402 14.02 -5.87 21.03
CA ASP A 402 13.02 -4.81 20.79
C ASP A 402 12.88 -3.88 22.00
N GLU A 403 13.77 -2.89 22.08
CA GLU A 403 13.82 -1.90 23.18
C GLU A 403 12.53 -1.05 23.25
N VAL A 404 11.91 -0.73 22.12
CA VAL A 404 10.69 0.09 22.07
C VAL A 404 9.53 -0.64 22.75
N SER A 405 9.31 -1.90 22.37
CA SER A 405 8.28 -2.73 23.01
C SER A 405 8.59 -2.99 24.48
N PHE A 406 9.85 -3.27 24.83
CA PHE A 406 10.27 -3.47 26.22
C PHE A 406 10.02 -2.22 27.08
N THR A 407 10.44 -1.04 26.63
CA THR A 407 10.24 0.23 27.33
C THR A 407 8.76 0.53 27.55
N ARG A 408 7.91 0.18 26.58
CA ARG A 408 6.47 0.34 26.70
C ARG A 408 5.87 -0.52 27.81
N ILE A 409 6.26 -1.79 27.89
CA ILE A 409 5.64 -2.75 28.83
C ILE A 409 6.33 -2.84 30.19
N ILE A 410 7.53 -2.31 30.36
CA ILE A 410 8.30 -2.45 31.60
C ILE A 410 7.52 -1.99 32.84
N ASN A 411 6.58 -1.07 32.67
CA ASN A 411 5.71 -0.53 33.70
C ASN A 411 4.21 -0.84 33.49
N VAL A 412 3.89 -1.85 32.71
CA VAL A 412 2.53 -2.35 32.45
C VAL A 412 2.51 -3.86 32.78
N PRO A 413 1.82 -4.31 33.86
CA PRO A 413 1.18 -3.52 34.92
C PRO A 413 2.19 -2.66 35.69
N ARG A 414 1.70 -1.68 36.43
CA ARG A 414 2.56 -0.72 37.15
C ARG A 414 3.52 -1.43 38.09
N ARG A 415 4.85 -1.22 37.90
CA ARG A 415 5.94 -1.83 38.70
C ARG A 415 6.80 -0.80 39.43
N GLY A 416 6.46 0.49 39.37
CA GLY A 416 7.22 1.55 40.03
C GLY A 416 8.55 1.90 39.36
N ILE A 417 8.77 1.49 38.11
CA ILE A 417 9.98 1.74 37.33
C ILE A 417 9.86 3.10 36.63
N GLY A 418 10.54 4.12 37.15
CA GLY A 418 10.53 5.47 36.57
C GLY A 418 11.56 5.65 35.46
N ALA A 419 11.47 6.79 34.74
CA ALA A 419 12.38 7.13 33.63
C ALA A 419 13.87 7.09 34.03
N THR A 420 14.20 7.54 35.27
CA THR A 420 15.58 7.50 35.79
C THR A 420 16.12 6.08 35.93
N THR A 421 15.26 5.13 36.34
CA THR A 421 15.65 3.72 36.45
C THR A 421 15.83 3.09 35.06
N ILE A 422 14.96 3.43 34.12
CA ILE A 422 15.08 2.96 32.73
C ILE A 422 16.39 3.45 32.11
N ASN A 423 16.76 4.73 32.30
CA ASN A 423 18.04 5.25 31.81
C ASN A 423 19.23 4.52 32.42
N LYS A 424 19.22 4.23 33.74
CA LYS A 424 20.29 3.45 34.41
C LYS A 424 20.41 2.03 33.85
N ILE A 425 19.26 1.38 33.54
CA ILE A 425 19.25 0.06 32.89
C ILE A 425 19.90 0.12 31.52
N ARG A 426 19.56 1.15 30.72
CA ARG A 426 20.15 1.37 29.41
C ARG A 426 21.65 1.60 29.46
N ASP A 427 22.09 2.46 30.39
CA ASP A 427 23.51 2.75 30.56
C ASP A 427 24.30 1.49 30.97
N GLU A 428 23.75 0.68 31.85
CA GLU A 428 24.35 -0.59 32.30
C GLU A 428 24.39 -1.62 31.17
N ALA A 429 23.27 -1.80 30.42
CA ALA A 429 23.20 -2.69 29.25
C ALA A 429 24.23 -2.30 28.18
N ALA A 430 24.38 -1.00 27.92
CA ALA A 430 25.39 -0.50 26.99
C ALA A 430 26.84 -0.80 27.46
N MET A 431 27.13 -0.71 28.78
CA MET A 431 28.45 -1.06 29.34
C MET A 431 28.74 -2.56 29.24
N GLN A 432 27.72 -3.39 29.35
CA GLN A 432 27.86 -4.86 29.29
C GLN A 432 27.74 -5.42 27.86
N GLY A 433 27.41 -4.59 26.90
CA GLY A 433 27.26 -4.99 25.48
C GLY A 433 26.02 -5.89 25.23
N CYS A 434 24.97 -5.71 26.01
CA CYS A 434 23.72 -6.45 25.90
C CYS A 434 22.49 -5.52 25.77
#